data_357dc1b344d527b899a6913678b47905
#
_entry.id   357dc1b344d527b899a6913678b47905
#
_cell.length_a   1.000
_cell.length_b   1.000
_cell.length_c   1.000
_cell.angle_alpha   90.00
_cell.angle_beta   90.00
_cell.angle_gamma   90.00
#
_symmetry.space_group_name_H-M   'P 1'
#
loop_
_entity.id
_entity.type
_entity.pdbx_description
1 polymer ?
#
loop_
_entity_poly.entity_id
_entity_poly.type
_entity_poly.pdbx_seq_one_letter_code
_entity_poly.pdbx_strand_id
1 'polypeptide(L)'
;SIEWQTDAITATVMRDDSAGHMWQRSAVFDSESKADAYICHVLNITSAELDPLTVNSTAGTSEGTTALEVTPELTEGRTYRYKTGSTVAMPVLYQDLSDWTPWDGTSDITAATGDQIVVAEVDSIGLCMAAGSATITAKAGS
;
A
#
# COMPACT_ATOMS: atom_id res chain seq x y z
N SER A 1 11.82 18.51 21.26
CA SER A 1 11.23 18.85 19.97
C SER A 1 12.13 18.30 18.87
N ILE A 2 11.62 17.40 18.04
CA ILE A 2 12.34 16.92 16.86
C ILE A 2 11.92 17.84 15.72
N GLU A 3 12.82 18.68 15.26
CA GLU A 3 12.61 19.46 14.04
C GLU A 3 13.04 18.61 12.84
N TRP A 4 12.09 18.29 11.98
CA TRP A 4 12.37 17.65 10.71
C TRP A 4 12.81 18.71 9.72
N GLN A 5 14.09 18.72 9.38
CA GLN A 5 14.57 19.50 8.24
C GLN A 5 14.22 18.75 6.96
N THR A 6 13.46 19.37 6.08
CA THR A 6 12.89 18.77 4.87
C THR A 6 13.87 18.56 3.73
N ASP A 7 15.12 18.99 3.85
CA ASP A 7 16.06 19.05 2.72
C ASP A 7 17.07 17.90 2.65
N ALA A 8 17.20 17.08 3.72
CA ALA A 8 18.13 15.95 3.70
C ALA A 8 17.75 14.88 4.74
N ILE A 9 17.81 13.62 4.33
CA ILE A 9 17.62 12.47 5.20
C ILE A 9 18.99 11.84 5.43
N THR A 10 19.39 11.67 6.70
CA THR A 10 20.61 10.98 7.05
C THR A 10 20.31 9.58 7.56
N ALA A 11 20.78 8.58 6.85
CA ALA A 11 20.73 7.19 7.29
C ALA A 11 22.08 6.80 7.92
N THR A 12 22.03 6.26 9.13
CA THR A 12 23.22 5.78 9.83
C THR A 12 23.03 4.32 10.20
N VAL A 13 23.90 3.46 9.70
CA VAL A 13 23.96 2.04 10.07
C VAL A 13 25.15 1.83 11.00
N MET A 14 24.86 1.32 12.19
CA MET A 14 25.88 1.05 13.20
C MET A 14 26.06 -0.45 13.34
N ARG A 15 27.30 -0.86 13.42
CA ARG A 15 27.81 -2.19 13.58
C ARG A 15 28.06 -2.96 12.31
N ASP A 16 29.22 -3.47 12.22
CA ASP A 16 29.66 -4.39 11.20
C ASP A 16 30.60 -5.44 11.81
N ASP A 17 30.29 -6.71 11.61
CA ASP A 17 31.16 -7.85 11.95
C ASP A 17 32.05 -8.24 10.77
N SER A 18 32.11 -7.44 9.71
CA SER A 18 32.97 -7.73 8.56
C SER A 18 34.45 -7.53 8.86
N ALA A 19 35.28 -8.16 8.07
CA ALA A 19 36.74 -8.12 8.21
C ALA A 19 37.39 -6.73 8.11
N GLY A 20 36.62 -5.70 7.77
CA GLY A 20 37.06 -4.33 7.69
C GLY A 20 36.68 -3.44 8.87
N HIS A 21 35.95 -3.97 9.84
CA HIS A 21 35.52 -3.30 11.09
C HIS A 21 35.04 -1.86 10.92
N MET A 22 34.20 -1.58 9.95
CA MET A 22 33.55 -0.28 9.86
C MET A 22 32.46 -0.16 10.92
N TRP A 23 32.71 0.65 11.94
CA TRP A 23 31.81 0.86 13.06
C TRP A 23 30.57 1.67 12.70
N GLN A 24 30.64 2.45 11.61
CA GLN A 24 29.56 3.33 11.21
C GLN A 24 29.64 3.65 9.72
N ARG A 25 28.51 3.55 9.04
CA ARG A 25 28.29 4.13 7.71
C ARG A 25 27.19 5.16 7.80
N SER A 26 27.42 6.34 7.26
CA SER A 26 26.40 7.38 7.13
C SER A 26 26.39 7.93 5.71
N ALA A 27 25.19 8.22 5.22
CA ALA A 27 25.00 8.88 3.95
C ALA A 27 23.82 9.85 4.05
N VAL A 28 23.87 10.94 3.29
CA VAL A 28 22.82 11.94 3.25
C VAL A 28 22.09 11.84 1.92
N PHE A 29 20.77 11.83 1.95
CA PHE A 29 19.91 11.67 0.81
C PHE A 29 18.94 12.84 0.66
N ASP A 30 18.53 13.10 -0.56
CA ASP A 30 17.55 14.11 -0.93
C ASP A 30 16.10 13.60 -0.91
N SER A 31 15.91 12.30 -0.66
CA SER A 31 14.59 11.68 -0.54
C SER A 31 14.60 10.44 0.35
N GLU A 32 13.45 10.16 0.95
CA GLU A 32 13.21 8.97 1.77
C GLU A 32 13.46 7.67 0.99
N SER A 33 12.96 7.59 -0.25
CA SER A 33 13.14 6.40 -1.10
C SER A 33 14.61 6.06 -1.36
N LYS A 34 15.49 7.06 -1.49
CA LYS A 34 16.92 6.83 -1.64
C LYS A 34 17.57 6.39 -0.34
N ALA A 35 17.12 6.94 0.79
CA ALA A 35 17.58 6.52 2.10
C ALA A 35 17.21 5.06 2.39
N ASP A 36 15.98 4.66 2.11
CA ASP A 36 15.51 3.28 2.26
C ASP A 36 16.27 2.30 1.35
N ALA A 37 16.45 2.66 0.09
CA ALA A 37 17.21 1.84 -0.86
C ALA A 37 18.66 1.63 -0.38
N TYR A 38 19.28 2.66 0.18
CA TYR A 38 20.62 2.56 0.75
C TYR A 38 20.66 1.66 1.99
N ILE A 39 19.71 1.82 2.91
CA ILE A 39 19.60 0.97 4.11
C ILE A 39 19.42 -0.49 3.71
N CYS A 40 18.50 -0.77 2.79
CA CYS A 40 18.27 -2.12 2.28
C CYS A 40 19.54 -2.70 1.63
N HIS A 41 20.26 -1.90 0.84
CA HIS A 41 21.51 -2.32 0.21
C HIS A 41 22.60 -2.66 1.24
N VAL A 42 22.81 -1.80 2.23
CA VAL A 42 23.86 -1.98 3.26
C VAL A 42 23.57 -3.16 4.17
N LEU A 43 22.30 -3.37 4.53
CA LEU A 43 21.86 -4.50 5.37
C LEU A 43 21.64 -5.79 4.59
N ASN A 44 21.80 -5.78 3.26
CA ASN A 44 21.47 -6.89 2.36
C ASN A 44 20.03 -7.40 2.57
N ILE A 45 19.11 -6.47 2.83
CA ILE A 45 17.69 -6.72 2.94
C ILE A 45 17.07 -6.46 1.55
N THR A 46 16.33 -7.42 1.03
CA THR A 46 15.46 -7.14 -0.11
C THR A 46 14.39 -6.17 0.37
N SER A 47 14.25 -5.02 -0.29
CA SER A 47 13.12 -4.12 0.02
C SER A 47 11.84 -4.94 -0.12
N ALA A 48 11.05 -4.99 0.93
CA ALA A 48 9.75 -5.64 0.84
C ALA A 48 8.91 -4.85 -0.17
N GLU A 49 8.48 -5.52 -1.23
CA GLU A 49 7.56 -4.94 -2.20
C GLU A 49 6.13 -5.11 -1.70
N LEU A 50 5.24 -4.25 -2.16
CA LEU A 50 3.82 -4.40 -1.92
C LEU A 50 3.33 -5.67 -2.60
N ASP A 51 2.68 -6.56 -1.86
CA ASP A 51 2.10 -7.77 -2.41
C ASP A 51 0.99 -7.40 -3.42
N PRO A 52 0.99 -7.96 -4.63
CA PRO A 52 -0.03 -7.63 -5.62
C PRO A 52 -1.34 -8.34 -5.34
N LEU A 53 -2.45 -7.61 -5.40
CA LEU A 53 -3.80 -8.15 -5.43
C LEU A 53 -4.38 -8.04 -6.85
N THR A 54 -5.05 -9.10 -7.29
CA THR A 54 -5.90 -9.04 -8.49
C THR A 54 -7.31 -8.69 -8.05
N VAL A 55 -7.83 -7.57 -8.54
CA VAL A 55 -9.18 -7.08 -8.24
C VAL A 55 -10.02 -7.13 -9.51
N ASN A 56 -11.14 -7.84 -9.47
CA ASN A 56 -12.12 -7.89 -10.54
C ASN A 56 -13.40 -7.19 -10.09
N SER A 57 -13.95 -6.33 -10.95
CA SER A 57 -15.18 -5.59 -10.71
C SER A 57 -16.27 -6.07 -11.66
N THR A 58 -17.42 -6.43 -11.12
CA THR A 58 -18.62 -6.82 -11.86
C THR A 58 -19.83 -6.04 -11.36
N ALA A 59 -20.93 -6.06 -12.14
CA ALA A 59 -22.16 -5.40 -11.72
C ALA A 59 -22.67 -5.97 -10.38
N GLY A 60 -22.96 -5.10 -9.44
CA GLY A 60 -23.48 -5.48 -8.13
C GLY A 60 -24.95 -5.90 -8.15
N THR A 61 -25.53 -6.10 -6.98
CA THR A 61 -26.92 -6.54 -6.83
C THR A 61 -27.93 -5.42 -7.03
N SER A 62 -27.54 -4.19 -6.68
CA SER A 62 -28.40 -2.98 -6.78
C SER A 62 -27.84 -2.00 -7.80
N GLU A 63 -28.70 -1.14 -8.35
CA GLU A 63 -28.33 -0.06 -9.24
C GLU A 63 -27.23 0.82 -8.62
N GLY A 64 -26.20 1.15 -9.39
CA GLY A 64 -25.06 1.97 -8.93
C GLY A 64 -24.09 1.24 -8.01
N THR A 65 -24.21 -0.08 -7.87
CA THR A 65 -23.26 -0.87 -7.06
C THR A 65 -22.41 -1.79 -7.90
N THR A 66 -21.22 -2.09 -7.42
CA THR A 66 -20.29 -3.07 -7.98
C THR A 66 -19.99 -4.16 -6.97
N ALA A 67 -19.91 -5.39 -7.43
CA ALA A 67 -19.37 -6.52 -6.68
C ALA A 67 -17.88 -6.69 -7.03
N LEU A 68 -17.08 -6.97 -6.03
CA LEU A 68 -15.64 -7.18 -6.22
C LEU A 68 -15.24 -8.60 -5.86
N GLU A 69 -14.32 -9.14 -6.62
CA GLU A 69 -13.58 -10.35 -6.33
C GLU A 69 -12.09 -10.00 -6.19
N VAL A 70 -11.47 -10.41 -5.09
CA VAL A 70 -10.06 -10.14 -4.78
C VAL A 70 -9.31 -11.44 -4.66
N THR A 71 -8.17 -11.55 -5.33
CA THR A 71 -7.30 -12.71 -5.30
C THR A 71 -5.84 -12.26 -5.05
N PRO A 72 -5.09 -12.93 -4.16
CA PRO A 72 -5.50 -14.03 -3.28
C PRO A 72 -6.56 -13.63 -2.25
N GLU A 73 -7.11 -14.61 -1.55
CA GLU A 73 -8.02 -14.36 -0.41
C GLU A 73 -7.31 -13.59 0.70
N LEU A 74 -8.11 -12.91 1.53
CA LEU A 74 -7.61 -12.10 2.64
C LEU A 74 -6.68 -12.89 3.55
N THR A 75 -5.49 -12.36 3.76
CA THR A 75 -4.51 -12.94 4.70
C THR A 75 -5.04 -12.88 6.13
N GLU A 76 -4.89 -13.97 6.88
CA GLU A 76 -5.33 -14.04 8.28
C GLU A 76 -4.73 -12.89 9.12
N GLY A 77 -5.58 -12.22 9.89
CA GLY A 77 -5.20 -11.09 10.75
C GLY A 77 -5.14 -9.73 10.03
N ARG A 78 -5.44 -9.69 8.73
CA ARG A 78 -5.56 -8.44 7.96
C ARG A 78 -7.02 -8.07 7.72
N THR A 79 -7.26 -6.87 7.22
CA THR A 79 -8.58 -6.38 6.81
C THR A 79 -8.48 -5.66 5.47
N TYR A 80 -9.60 -5.61 4.72
CA TYR A 80 -9.65 -4.83 3.50
C TYR A 80 -10.02 -3.37 3.77
N ARG A 81 -9.40 -2.49 2.99
CA ARG A 81 -9.83 -1.10 2.80
C ARG A 81 -9.85 -0.77 1.33
N TYR A 82 -10.69 0.18 0.94
CA TYR A 82 -10.76 0.63 -0.45
C TYR A 82 -10.89 2.13 -0.58
N LYS A 83 -10.59 2.60 -1.77
CA LYS A 83 -10.81 3.98 -2.22
C LYS A 83 -11.28 3.96 -3.67
N THR A 84 -12.25 4.81 -4.00
CA THR A 84 -12.80 4.97 -5.35
C THR A 84 -12.62 6.40 -5.84
N GLY A 85 -12.56 6.57 -7.16
CA GLY A 85 -12.48 7.88 -7.79
C GLY A 85 -12.11 7.78 -9.26
N SER A 86 -12.16 8.88 -9.98
CA SER A 86 -11.75 8.93 -11.39
C SER A 86 -10.29 8.52 -11.61
N THR A 87 -9.45 8.75 -10.61
CA THR A 87 -8.06 8.29 -10.54
C THR A 87 -7.69 8.10 -9.08
N VAL A 88 -7.23 6.92 -8.72
CA VAL A 88 -6.77 6.58 -7.37
C VAL A 88 -5.33 6.09 -7.44
N ALA A 89 -4.42 6.74 -6.73
CA ALA A 89 -3.04 6.29 -6.65
C ALA A 89 -2.95 4.97 -5.90
N MET A 90 -2.10 4.06 -6.40
CA MET A 90 -1.75 2.84 -5.66
C MET A 90 -0.98 3.21 -4.40
N PRO A 91 -1.32 2.62 -3.26
CA PRO A 91 -0.55 2.83 -2.04
C PRO A 91 0.83 2.17 -2.15
N VAL A 92 1.72 2.57 -1.25
CA VAL A 92 3.01 1.89 -1.07
C VAL A 92 2.98 1.03 0.18
N LEU A 93 3.92 0.09 0.26
CA LEU A 93 4.05 -0.79 1.43
C LEU A 93 4.21 0.04 2.71
N TYR A 94 3.49 -0.35 3.77
CA TYR A 94 3.42 0.32 5.08
C TYR A 94 2.84 1.74 5.06
N GLN A 95 2.23 2.16 3.97
CA GLN A 95 1.45 3.41 3.98
C GLN A 95 0.26 3.28 4.92
N ASP A 96 0.05 4.29 5.76
CA ASP A 96 -1.15 4.37 6.60
C ASP A 96 -2.38 4.64 5.73
N LEU A 97 -3.34 3.72 5.77
CA LEU A 97 -4.61 3.80 5.05
C LEU A 97 -5.81 3.93 5.99
N SER A 98 -5.62 4.48 7.18
CA SER A 98 -6.68 4.65 8.18
C SER A 98 -7.82 5.56 7.69
N ASP A 99 -7.56 6.45 6.72
CA ASP A 99 -8.53 7.31 6.05
C ASP A 99 -9.32 6.62 4.92
N TRP A 100 -8.93 5.41 4.51
CA TRP A 100 -9.65 4.64 3.49
C TRP A 100 -10.87 3.95 4.08
N THR A 101 -11.88 3.69 3.24
CA THR A 101 -13.12 3.05 3.67
C THR A 101 -12.89 1.57 3.99
N PRO A 102 -13.27 1.09 5.19
CA PRO A 102 -13.24 -0.35 5.50
C PRO A 102 -14.20 -1.12 4.60
N TRP A 103 -13.81 -2.36 4.23
CA TRP A 103 -14.65 -3.27 3.46
C TRP A 103 -14.58 -4.69 4.02
N ASP A 104 -15.70 -5.37 4.02
CA ASP A 104 -15.83 -6.72 4.57
C ASP A 104 -15.41 -7.85 3.58
N GLY A 105 -15.02 -7.49 2.36
CA GLY A 105 -14.62 -8.44 1.34
C GLY A 105 -15.78 -9.06 0.56
N THR A 106 -17.03 -8.73 0.89
CA THR A 106 -18.23 -9.40 0.31
C THR A 106 -19.34 -8.45 -0.10
N SER A 107 -19.53 -7.34 0.62
CA SER A 107 -20.60 -6.39 0.33
C SER A 107 -20.34 -5.59 -0.94
N ASP A 108 -21.42 -5.36 -1.70
CA ASP A 108 -21.37 -4.48 -2.86
C ASP A 108 -20.98 -3.06 -2.47
N ILE A 109 -20.20 -2.42 -3.33
CA ILE A 109 -19.72 -1.06 -3.14
C ILE A 109 -20.47 -0.11 -4.07
N THR A 110 -20.97 1.01 -3.54
CA THR A 110 -21.57 2.08 -4.35
C THR A 110 -20.47 2.85 -5.05
N ALA A 111 -20.49 2.84 -6.38
CA ALA A 111 -19.50 3.53 -7.19
C ALA A 111 -19.98 3.71 -8.63
N ALA A 112 -19.39 4.67 -9.35
CA ALA A 112 -19.74 4.95 -10.73
C ALA A 112 -18.97 4.04 -11.71
N THR A 113 -19.66 3.55 -12.74
CA THR A 113 -19.00 2.81 -13.83
C THR A 113 -17.97 3.69 -14.53
N GLY A 114 -16.77 3.15 -14.74
CA GLY A 114 -15.65 3.84 -15.38
C GLY A 114 -14.68 4.47 -14.38
N ASP A 115 -15.07 4.67 -13.14
CA ASP A 115 -14.15 5.07 -12.07
C ASP A 115 -13.18 3.93 -11.73
N GLN A 116 -12.10 4.28 -11.07
CA GLN A 116 -11.12 3.34 -10.55
C GLN A 116 -11.44 2.99 -9.09
N ILE A 117 -11.24 1.75 -8.72
CA ILE A 117 -11.18 1.30 -7.33
C ILE A 117 -9.80 0.71 -7.04
N VAL A 118 -9.25 1.06 -5.90
CA VAL A 118 -8.08 0.42 -5.32
C VAL A 118 -8.53 -0.28 -4.04
N VAL A 119 -8.21 -1.57 -3.93
CA VAL A 119 -8.42 -2.37 -2.72
C VAL A 119 -7.06 -2.68 -2.12
N ALA A 120 -6.94 -2.54 -0.82
CA ALA A 120 -5.73 -2.85 -0.08
C ALA A 120 -6.02 -3.76 1.12
N GLU A 121 -5.11 -4.69 1.39
CA GLU A 121 -5.03 -5.36 2.69
C GLU A 121 -4.20 -4.51 3.64
N VAL A 122 -4.72 -4.29 4.83
CA VAL A 122 -4.01 -3.60 5.90
C VAL A 122 -3.86 -4.50 7.13
N ASP A 123 -2.79 -4.27 7.86
CA ASP A 123 -2.55 -4.94 9.14
C ASP A 123 -3.46 -4.39 10.26
N SER A 124 -3.26 -4.87 11.49
CA SER A 124 -4.06 -4.49 12.67
C SER A 124 -3.96 -3.02 13.06
N ILE A 125 -2.97 -2.29 12.55
CA ILE A 125 -2.77 -0.85 12.81
C ILE A 125 -3.05 0.02 11.58
N GLY A 126 -3.52 -0.57 10.47
CA GLY A 126 -3.96 0.16 9.28
C GLY A 126 -2.89 0.41 8.22
N LEU A 127 -1.73 -0.27 8.31
CA LEU A 127 -0.65 -0.14 7.34
C LEU A 127 -0.86 -1.07 6.13
N CYS A 128 -0.63 -0.55 4.94
CA CYS A 128 -0.78 -1.28 3.68
C CYS A 128 0.23 -2.42 3.54
N MET A 129 -0.26 -3.63 3.28
CA MET A 129 0.56 -4.84 3.08
C MET A 129 0.44 -5.39 1.66
N ALA A 130 -0.74 -5.27 1.04
CA ALA A 130 -1.01 -5.70 -0.31
C ALA A 130 -2.03 -4.76 -0.97
N ALA A 131 -2.00 -4.58 -2.28
CA ALA A 131 -3.00 -3.79 -2.97
C ALA A 131 -3.17 -4.18 -4.44
N GLY A 132 -4.35 -3.85 -4.96
CA GLY A 132 -4.69 -4.03 -6.37
C GLY A 132 -5.75 -3.02 -6.82
N SER A 133 -5.90 -2.84 -8.11
CA SER A 133 -6.87 -1.91 -8.66
C SER A 133 -7.70 -2.54 -9.78
N ALA A 134 -8.91 -1.99 -9.98
CA ALA A 134 -9.77 -2.34 -11.10
C ALA A 134 -10.52 -1.11 -11.60
N THR A 135 -10.98 -1.17 -12.85
CA THR A 135 -12.00 -0.23 -13.35
C THR A 135 -13.38 -0.72 -12.93
N ILE A 136 -14.18 0.17 -12.37
CA ILE A 136 -15.48 -0.17 -11.82
C ILE A 136 -16.49 -0.48 -12.94
N THR A 137 -17.19 -1.59 -12.79
CA THR A 137 -18.39 -1.96 -13.54
C THR A 137 -19.57 -1.99 -12.57
N ALA A 138 -20.30 -0.88 -12.47
CA ALA A 138 -21.48 -0.82 -11.63
C ALA A 138 -22.72 -1.31 -12.40
N LYS A 139 -23.72 -1.82 -11.65
CA LYS A 139 -25.00 -2.21 -12.21
C LYS A 139 -25.73 -0.99 -12.77
N ALA A 140 -26.08 -1.08 -14.05
CA ALA A 140 -26.86 -0.03 -14.71
C ALA A 140 -28.28 0.03 -14.15
N GLY A 141 -28.86 1.23 -14.13
CA GLY A 141 -30.27 1.44 -13.84
C GLY A 141 -31.14 0.79 -14.93
N SER A 142 -32.28 0.28 -14.50
CA SER A 142 -33.29 -0.27 -15.40
C SER A 142 -34.13 0.82 -16.02
#